data_4039e734a05b57c7f69b7a72a365942b
#
_entry.id   4039e734a05b57c7f69b7a72a365942b
#
_cell.length_a   1.000
_cell.length_b   1.000
_cell.length_c   1.000
_cell.angle_alpha   90.00
_cell.angle_beta   90.00
_cell.angle_gamma   90.00
#
_symmetry.space_group_name_H-M   'P 1'
#
loop_
_entity.id
_entity.type
_entity.pdbx_description
1 polymer ?
#
loop_
_entity_poly.entity_id
_entity_poly.type
_entity_poly.pdbx_seq_one_letter_code
_entity_poly.pdbx_strand_id
1 'polypeptide(L)'
;MPRGPKKHLKRLNAPRKWMLGKMDGVWAPKPSPGPHKMRECLPMCIILRNRLKYALTGKETMQICMERLVKVDGKVRSDHNYPAGFMDVITMEKSNDRFRLMYDTKGRFVLHRIKEDEAQYKLCRVVATKVTANKVPTVITHDGRTIRYPDPLISVNDSIKIDVATGKHAADQEGALVKFQVGCQVMLTRGHNIGRVGILMHVERHQGSFDIVTVKDTKGHSFCTRLNNLFVIGDGSKTFVSLPKGRGIKKTIHEEKAEAVARGDL
;
A
#
# COMPACT_ATOMS: atom_id res chain seq x y z
N MET A 1 -9.57 -34.10 9.40
CA MET A 1 -9.08 -33.58 8.11
C MET A 1 -9.69 -32.21 7.84
N PRO A 2 -8.97 -31.24 7.30
CA PRO A 2 -9.55 -29.96 6.91
C PRO A 2 -10.54 -30.14 5.78
N ARG A 3 -11.75 -29.63 5.93
CA ARG A 3 -12.85 -29.74 4.96
C ARG A 3 -12.90 -28.56 3.99
N GLY A 4 -11.76 -28.23 3.39
CA GLY A 4 -11.65 -27.13 2.43
C GLY A 4 -11.30 -25.77 3.04
N PRO A 5 -11.16 -24.71 2.23
CA PRO A 5 -10.78 -23.39 2.67
C PRO A 5 -11.89 -22.72 3.50
N LYS A 6 -11.54 -22.02 4.55
CA LYS A 6 -12.47 -21.22 5.36
C LYS A 6 -13.01 -20.06 4.52
N LYS A 7 -14.32 -19.98 4.30
CA LYS A 7 -14.98 -18.95 3.47
C LYS A 7 -15.44 -17.72 4.27
N HIS A 8 -15.54 -17.83 5.60
CA HIS A 8 -16.08 -16.79 6.47
C HIS A 8 -14.99 -16.11 7.29
N LEU A 9 -15.21 -14.85 7.63
CA LEU A 9 -14.40 -14.07 8.56
C LEU A 9 -15.34 -13.43 9.59
N LYS A 10 -15.10 -13.74 10.88
CA LYS A 10 -15.83 -13.07 11.97
C LYS A 10 -15.28 -11.66 12.18
N ARG A 11 -16.16 -10.72 12.49
CA ARG A 11 -15.85 -9.29 12.63
C ARG A 11 -14.75 -9.01 13.67
N LEU A 12 -14.77 -9.69 14.81
CA LEU A 12 -13.75 -9.52 15.84
C LEU A 12 -12.35 -9.98 15.42
N ASN A 13 -12.27 -10.91 14.44
CA ASN A 13 -11.01 -11.42 13.90
C ASN A 13 -10.53 -10.60 12.68
N ALA A 14 -11.30 -9.61 12.24
CA ALA A 14 -10.91 -8.73 11.13
C ALA A 14 -9.68 -7.87 11.50
N PRO A 15 -8.81 -7.54 10.54
CA PRO A 15 -7.68 -6.67 10.79
C PRO A 15 -8.10 -5.31 11.36
N ARG A 16 -7.43 -4.86 12.42
CA ARG A 16 -7.73 -3.56 13.07
C ARG A 16 -7.59 -2.36 12.13
N LYS A 17 -6.76 -2.49 11.10
CA LYS A 17 -6.55 -1.47 10.05
C LYS A 17 -7.82 -1.17 9.23
N TRP A 18 -8.79 -2.07 9.22
CA TRP A 18 -10.05 -1.88 8.51
C TRP A 18 -11.00 -0.94 9.24
N MET A 19 -10.81 -0.74 10.55
CA MET A 19 -11.62 0.13 11.41
C MET A 19 -13.12 -0.21 11.38
N LEU A 20 -13.44 -1.49 11.47
CA LEU A 20 -14.81 -1.95 11.61
C LEU A 20 -15.27 -1.85 13.06
N GLY A 21 -16.46 -1.34 13.30
CA GLY A 21 -17.08 -1.30 14.63
C GLY A 21 -17.32 -2.71 15.16
N LYS A 22 -17.17 -2.94 16.45
CA LYS A 22 -17.37 -4.25 17.07
C LYS A 22 -18.85 -4.66 17.09
N MET A 23 -19.75 -3.69 17.25
CA MET A 23 -21.18 -3.90 17.50
C MET A 23 -22.01 -3.96 16.22
N ASP A 24 -21.44 -3.63 15.05
CA ASP A 24 -22.17 -3.48 13.78
C ASP A 24 -22.48 -4.81 13.08
N GLY A 25 -22.39 -5.94 13.78
CA GLY A 25 -22.70 -7.27 13.23
C GLY A 25 -21.65 -8.32 13.52
N VAL A 26 -21.95 -9.56 13.15
CA VAL A 26 -21.14 -10.75 13.45
C VAL A 26 -20.05 -10.99 12.40
N TRP A 27 -20.31 -10.65 11.14
CA TRP A 27 -19.47 -10.99 10.00
C TRP A 27 -18.70 -9.78 9.45
N ALA A 28 -17.54 -10.04 8.91
CA ALA A 28 -16.76 -9.09 8.11
C ALA A 28 -16.58 -9.64 6.69
N PRO A 29 -16.45 -8.75 5.67
CA PRO A 29 -16.12 -9.18 4.32
C PRO A 29 -14.80 -9.93 4.32
N LYS A 30 -14.78 -11.18 3.85
CA LYS A 30 -13.54 -11.92 3.70
C LYS A 30 -12.96 -11.63 2.31
N PRO A 31 -11.71 -11.11 2.22
CA PRO A 31 -11.09 -10.89 0.92
C PRO A 31 -10.95 -12.17 0.13
N SER A 32 -11.21 -12.09 -1.16
CA SER A 32 -10.88 -13.15 -2.12
C SER A 32 -9.36 -13.30 -2.24
N PRO A 33 -8.84 -14.45 -2.69
CA PRO A 33 -7.42 -14.59 -3.04
C PRO A 33 -7.04 -13.58 -4.12
N GLY A 34 -5.89 -12.93 -3.97
CA GLY A 34 -5.45 -11.90 -4.90
C GLY A 34 -4.02 -11.44 -4.62
N PRO A 35 -3.64 -10.24 -5.10
CA PRO A 35 -2.26 -9.76 -5.07
C PRO A 35 -1.72 -9.52 -3.67
N HIS A 36 -2.57 -9.19 -2.72
CA HIS A 36 -2.17 -8.83 -1.36
C HIS A 36 -2.68 -9.83 -0.33
N LYS A 37 -1.91 -10.03 0.75
CA LYS A 37 -2.30 -10.89 1.87
C LYS A 37 -3.48 -10.29 2.63
N MET A 38 -4.34 -11.14 3.19
CA MET A 38 -5.55 -10.71 3.92
C MET A 38 -5.29 -9.63 5.00
N ARG A 39 -4.17 -9.70 5.72
CA ARG A 39 -3.83 -8.70 6.75
C ARG A 39 -3.24 -7.41 6.20
N GLU A 40 -2.88 -7.38 4.94
CA GLU A 40 -2.20 -6.26 4.25
C GLU A 40 -3.06 -5.67 3.13
N CYS A 41 -4.31 -6.10 3.01
CA CYS A 41 -5.26 -5.60 2.03
C CYS A 41 -6.48 -4.95 2.69
N LEU A 42 -7.22 -4.21 1.89
CA LEU A 42 -8.53 -3.65 2.22
C LEU A 42 -9.53 -4.14 1.16
N PRO A 43 -10.58 -4.92 1.53
CA PRO A 43 -11.58 -5.37 0.57
C PRO A 43 -12.32 -4.21 -0.09
N MET A 44 -12.63 -4.34 -1.37
CA MET A 44 -13.33 -3.30 -2.15
C MET A 44 -14.66 -2.91 -1.51
N CYS A 45 -15.40 -3.85 -0.93
CA CYS A 45 -16.64 -3.59 -0.20
C CYS A 45 -16.44 -2.57 0.94
N ILE A 46 -15.35 -2.67 1.71
CA ILE A 46 -15.04 -1.72 2.79
C ILE A 46 -14.66 -0.35 2.21
N ILE A 47 -13.95 -0.33 1.09
CA ILE A 47 -13.58 0.91 0.40
C ILE A 47 -14.83 1.68 -0.02
N LEU A 48 -15.74 1.03 -0.75
CA LEU A 48 -16.94 1.66 -1.29
C LEU A 48 -17.95 2.05 -0.21
N ARG A 49 -18.15 1.18 0.78
CA ARG A 49 -19.18 1.39 1.80
C ARG A 49 -18.69 2.23 2.98
N ASN A 50 -17.58 1.82 3.62
CA ASN A 50 -17.16 2.41 4.89
C ASN A 50 -16.26 3.63 4.71
N ARG A 51 -15.47 3.68 3.63
CA ARG A 51 -14.49 4.76 3.41
C ARG A 51 -15.02 5.86 2.51
N LEU A 52 -15.47 5.52 1.32
CA LEU A 52 -15.98 6.47 0.32
C LEU A 52 -17.45 6.78 0.48
N LYS A 53 -18.22 5.89 1.14
CA LYS A 53 -19.67 6.03 1.35
C LYS A 53 -20.46 6.14 0.03
N TYR A 54 -19.98 5.53 -1.05
CA TYR A 54 -20.70 5.46 -2.32
C TYR A 54 -21.84 4.43 -2.30
N ALA A 55 -21.78 3.51 -1.37
CA ALA A 55 -22.80 2.52 -1.12
C ALA A 55 -23.12 2.46 0.38
N LEU A 56 -24.37 2.20 0.73
CA LEU A 56 -24.82 2.02 2.10
C LEU A 56 -24.79 0.55 2.51
N THR A 57 -25.09 -0.35 1.59
CA THR A 57 -25.23 -1.80 1.83
C THR A 57 -24.22 -2.61 1.05
N GLY A 58 -24.00 -3.86 1.47
CA GLY A 58 -23.15 -4.80 0.74
C GLY A 58 -23.72 -5.21 -0.63
N LYS A 59 -25.07 -5.18 -0.79
CA LYS A 59 -25.71 -5.44 -2.09
C LYS A 59 -25.42 -4.34 -3.09
N GLU A 60 -25.49 -3.08 -2.68
CA GLU A 60 -25.13 -1.94 -3.53
C GLU A 60 -23.66 -1.98 -3.94
N THR A 61 -22.74 -2.34 -3.02
CA THR A 61 -21.32 -2.50 -3.41
C THR A 61 -21.13 -3.58 -4.46
N MET A 62 -21.91 -4.67 -4.37
CA MET A 62 -21.88 -5.73 -5.38
C MET A 62 -22.39 -5.21 -6.72
N GLN A 63 -23.50 -4.46 -6.75
CA GLN A 63 -24.04 -3.87 -7.98
C GLN A 63 -23.03 -2.93 -8.66
N ILE A 64 -22.42 -2.01 -7.90
CA ILE A 64 -21.40 -1.09 -8.41
C ILE A 64 -20.22 -1.85 -9.06
N CYS A 65 -19.78 -2.95 -8.43
CA CYS A 65 -18.71 -3.76 -8.98
C CYS A 65 -19.16 -4.55 -10.23
N MET A 66 -20.39 -5.07 -10.26
CA MET A 66 -20.98 -5.80 -11.40
C MET A 66 -21.21 -4.88 -12.60
N GLU A 67 -21.58 -3.61 -12.37
CA GLU A 67 -21.69 -2.58 -13.41
C GLU A 67 -20.32 -2.15 -13.97
N ARG A 68 -19.21 -2.74 -13.49
CA ARG A 68 -17.84 -2.51 -13.96
C ARG A 68 -17.34 -1.06 -13.77
N LEU A 69 -17.91 -0.32 -12.86
CA LEU A 69 -17.59 1.09 -12.59
C LEU A 69 -16.26 1.28 -11.83
N VAL A 70 -15.70 0.20 -11.28
CA VAL A 70 -14.50 0.24 -10.44
C VAL A 70 -13.33 -0.43 -11.15
N LYS A 71 -12.23 0.30 -11.28
CA LYS A 71 -10.96 -0.22 -11.76
C LYS A 71 -9.93 -0.22 -10.64
N VAL A 72 -9.12 -1.27 -10.55
CA VAL A 72 -7.94 -1.35 -9.70
C VAL A 72 -6.75 -1.63 -10.58
N ASP A 73 -5.75 -0.76 -10.53
CA ASP A 73 -4.57 -0.80 -11.39
C ASP A 73 -4.95 -0.93 -12.89
N GLY A 74 -5.86 -0.08 -13.35
CA GLY A 74 -6.32 -0.03 -14.74
C GLY A 74 -7.26 -1.17 -15.17
N LYS A 75 -7.44 -2.20 -14.34
CA LYS A 75 -8.30 -3.35 -14.66
C LYS A 75 -9.63 -3.28 -13.92
N VAL A 76 -10.72 -3.48 -14.66
CA VAL A 76 -12.07 -3.59 -14.08
C VAL A 76 -12.13 -4.77 -13.10
N ARG A 77 -12.65 -4.55 -11.90
CA ARG A 77 -12.84 -5.57 -10.88
C ARG A 77 -14.32 -5.71 -10.54
N SER A 78 -14.89 -6.85 -10.92
CA SER A 78 -16.29 -7.21 -10.64
C SER A 78 -16.47 -7.86 -9.26
N ASP A 79 -15.39 -8.30 -8.60
CA ASP A 79 -15.45 -8.88 -7.26
C ASP A 79 -15.44 -7.78 -6.19
N HIS A 80 -16.55 -7.67 -5.45
CA HIS A 80 -16.68 -6.74 -4.32
C HIS A 80 -15.77 -7.09 -3.13
N ASN A 81 -15.24 -8.31 -3.06
CA ASN A 81 -14.27 -8.75 -2.05
C ASN A 81 -12.82 -8.71 -2.55
N TYR A 82 -12.57 -8.08 -3.70
CA TYR A 82 -11.22 -7.94 -4.24
C TYR A 82 -10.27 -7.28 -3.22
N PRO A 83 -9.10 -7.88 -2.94
CA PRO A 83 -8.14 -7.37 -1.97
C PRO A 83 -7.26 -6.28 -2.60
N ALA A 84 -7.64 -5.01 -2.44
CA ALA A 84 -6.76 -3.90 -2.77
C ALA A 84 -5.72 -3.71 -1.65
N GLY A 85 -4.50 -3.36 -1.99
CA GLY A 85 -3.40 -3.22 -1.05
C GLY A 85 -2.62 -1.92 -1.19
N PHE A 86 -1.50 -1.84 -0.50
CA PHE A 86 -0.64 -0.67 -0.49
C PHE A 86 -0.14 -0.30 -1.89
N MET A 87 -0.20 0.97 -2.24
CA MET A 87 0.13 1.57 -3.54
C MET A 87 -0.87 1.30 -4.67
N ASP A 88 -1.89 0.46 -4.50
CA ASP A 88 -2.88 0.22 -5.54
C ASP A 88 -3.62 1.51 -5.91
N VAL A 89 -3.84 1.70 -7.21
CA VAL A 89 -4.60 2.82 -7.76
C VAL A 89 -6.03 2.37 -8.02
N ILE A 90 -6.97 3.02 -7.36
CA ILE A 90 -8.41 2.75 -7.48
C ILE A 90 -9.05 3.90 -8.22
N THR A 91 -9.70 3.59 -9.35
CA THR A 91 -10.40 4.57 -10.19
C THR A 91 -11.88 4.28 -10.21
N MET A 92 -12.69 5.30 -9.97
CA MET A 92 -14.14 5.28 -10.11
C MET A 92 -14.51 5.99 -11.41
N GLU A 93 -14.99 5.27 -12.42
CA GLU A 93 -15.25 5.86 -13.73
C GLU A 93 -16.38 6.90 -13.72
N LYS A 94 -17.45 6.60 -12.99
CA LYS A 94 -18.65 7.46 -12.98
C LYS A 94 -18.41 8.81 -12.31
N SER A 95 -17.60 8.87 -11.23
CA SER A 95 -17.26 10.10 -10.51
C SER A 95 -15.93 10.70 -10.94
N ASN A 96 -15.18 10.01 -11.79
CA ASN A 96 -13.81 10.36 -12.20
C ASN A 96 -12.84 10.56 -11.01
N ASP A 97 -13.11 9.92 -9.90
CA ASP A 97 -12.26 9.95 -8.72
C ASP A 97 -11.16 8.91 -8.80
N ARG A 98 -9.95 9.32 -8.43
CA ARG A 98 -8.78 8.46 -8.41
C ARG A 98 -8.13 8.50 -7.04
N PHE A 99 -7.91 7.32 -6.47
CA PHE A 99 -7.34 7.15 -5.14
C PHE A 99 -6.15 6.21 -5.18
N ARG A 100 -5.16 6.51 -4.34
CA ARG A 100 -4.07 5.60 -4.02
C ARG A 100 -4.25 5.10 -2.60
N LEU A 101 -4.15 3.78 -2.41
CA LEU A 101 -4.28 3.18 -1.09
C LEU A 101 -2.94 3.27 -0.35
N MET A 102 -2.92 4.00 0.75
CA MET A 102 -1.73 4.26 1.57
C MET A 102 -1.99 3.96 3.06
N TYR A 103 -0.97 4.12 3.88
CA TYR A 103 -1.10 4.02 5.33
C TYR A 103 -1.00 5.38 6.00
N ASP A 104 -1.79 5.57 7.05
CA ASP A 104 -1.64 6.67 8.01
C ASP A 104 -0.60 6.31 9.09
N THR A 105 -0.07 7.32 9.78
CA THR A 105 0.88 7.17 10.90
C THR A 105 0.32 6.40 12.09
N LYS A 106 -1.01 6.25 12.17
CA LYS A 106 -1.73 5.38 13.14
C LYS A 106 -1.88 3.93 12.66
N GLY A 107 -1.32 3.58 11.49
CA GLY A 107 -1.36 2.23 10.91
C GLY A 107 -2.66 1.85 10.23
N ARG A 108 -3.51 2.81 9.89
CA ARG A 108 -4.79 2.61 9.19
C ARG A 108 -4.60 2.75 7.69
N PHE A 109 -5.50 2.15 6.91
CA PHE A 109 -5.58 2.44 5.48
C PHE A 109 -6.21 3.81 5.23
N VAL A 110 -5.62 4.58 4.34
CA VAL A 110 -6.13 5.88 3.88
C VAL A 110 -6.23 5.85 2.36
N LEU A 111 -7.35 6.33 1.83
CA LEU A 111 -7.56 6.58 0.41
C LEU A 111 -7.08 8.01 0.12
N HIS A 112 -5.91 8.10 -0.47
CA HIS A 112 -5.34 9.39 -0.86
C HIS A 112 -5.80 9.74 -2.27
N ARG A 113 -6.50 10.88 -2.43
CA ARG A 113 -6.94 11.35 -3.74
C ARG A 113 -5.73 11.84 -4.53
N ILE A 114 -5.58 11.37 -5.77
CA ILE A 114 -4.44 11.66 -6.64
C ILE A 114 -4.90 12.33 -7.93
N LYS A 115 -3.97 13.03 -8.57
CA LYS A 115 -4.17 13.61 -9.89
C LYS A 115 -4.09 12.53 -10.99
N GLU A 116 -4.55 12.87 -12.18
CA GLU A 116 -4.55 11.96 -13.32
C GLU A 116 -3.16 11.50 -13.72
N ASP A 117 -2.19 12.40 -13.74
CA ASP A 117 -0.80 12.11 -14.11
C ASP A 117 -0.19 11.07 -13.14
N GLU A 118 -0.49 11.23 -11.84
CA GLU A 118 0.00 10.29 -10.82
C GLU A 118 -0.75 8.95 -10.87
N ALA A 119 -1.99 8.92 -11.34
CA ALA A 119 -2.77 7.70 -11.45
C ALA A 119 -2.32 6.78 -12.59
N GLN A 120 -1.51 7.27 -13.53
CA GLN A 120 -0.98 6.48 -14.64
C GLN A 120 0.07 5.46 -14.21
N TYR A 121 0.70 5.64 -13.05
CA TYR A 121 1.74 4.74 -12.58
C TYR A 121 1.58 4.32 -11.12
N LYS A 122 2.28 3.26 -10.77
CA LYS A 122 2.34 2.67 -9.44
C LYS A 122 3.78 2.31 -9.11
N LEU A 123 4.20 2.59 -7.88
CA LEU A 123 5.48 2.09 -7.38
C LEU A 123 5.30 0.68 -6.82
N CYS A 124 6.18 -0.23 -7.19
CA CYS A 124 6.21 -1.59 -6.70
C CYS A 124 7.58 -1.93 -6.14
N ARG A 125 7.63 -2.43 -4.89
CA ARG A 125 8.88 -2.91 -4.30
C ARG A 125 9.24 -4.27 -4.85
N VAL A 126 10.49 -4.46 -5.21
CA VAL A 126 11.06 -5.75 -5.58
C VAL A 126 11.25 -6.62 -4.34
N VAL A 127 10.61 -7.79 -4.33
CA VAL A 127 10.68 -8.74 -3.21
C VAL A 127 11.75 -9.79 -3.44
N ALA A 128 11.87 -10.28 -4.68
CA ALA A 128 12.84 -11.30 -5.04
C ALA A 128 13.17 -11.22 -6.53
N THR A 129 14.40 -11.55 -6.85
CA THR A 129 14.86 -11.85 -8.21
C THR A 129 15.05 -13.35 -8.34
N LYS A 130 14.56 -13.96 -9.40
CA LYS A 130 14.64 -15.41 -9.63
C LYS A 130 14.90 -15.70 -11.10
N VAL A 131 15.56 -16.81 -11.35
CA VAL A 131 15.65 -17.39 -12.69
C VAL A 131 14.72 -18.59 -12.74
N THR A 132 13.84 -18.62 -13.73
CA THR A 132 12.90 -19.77 -13.93
C THR A 132 13.62 -20.98 -14.50
N ALA A 133 12.94 -22.15 -14.51
CA ALA A 133 13.50 -23.37 -15.09
C ALA A 133 13.96 -23.21 -16.55
N ASN A 134 13.31 -22.33 -17.31
CA ASN A 134 13.67 -22.02 -18.70
C ASN A 134 14.77 -20.95 -18.81
N LYS A 135 15.56 -20.71 -17.75
CA LYS A 135 16.63 -19.71 -17.69
C LYS A 135 16.17 -18.25 -17.93
N VAL A 136 14.86 -17.97 -17.80
CA VAL A 136 14.32 -16.62 -17.94
C VAL A 136 14.47 -15.86 -16.61
N PRO A 137 15.20 -14.73 -16.58
CA PRO A 137 15.29 -13.88 -15.40
C PRO A 137 13.93 -13.25 -15.11
N THR A 138 13.54 -13.24 -13.85
CA THR A 138 12.27 -12.66 -13.39
C THR A 138 12.43 -11.91 -12.09
N VAL A 139 11.67 -10.82 -11.97
CA VAL A 139 11.53 -10.04 -10.75
C VAL A 139 10.12 -10.21 -10.21
N ILE A 140 10.01 -10.47 -8.91
CA ILE A 140 8.73 -10.60 -8.21
C ILE A 140 8.53 -9.34 -7.37
N THR A 141 7.38 -8.70 -7.52
CA THR A 141 7.01 -7.48 -6.80
C THR A 141 6.12 -7.78 -5.59
N HIS A 142 5.94 -6.78 -4.71
CA HIS A 142 5.14 -6.91 -3.49
C HIS A 142 3.64 -7.18 -3.75
N ASP A 143 3.13 -6.78 -4.92
CA ASP A 143 1.75 -7.01 -5.39
C ASP A 143 1.58 -8.31 -6.18
N GLY A 144 2.60 -9.21 -6.14
CA GLY A 144 2.55 -10.52 -6.77
C GLY A 144 2.72 -10.51 -8.29
N ARG A 145 3.12 -9.40 -8.90
CA ARG A 145 3.47 -9.35 -10.32
C ARG A 145 4.81 -10.00 -10.55
N THR A 146 4.94 -10.72 -11.67
CA THR A 146 6.19 -11.30 -12.15
C THR A 146 6.58 -10.60 -13.45
N ILE A 147 7.69 -9.88 -13.43
CA ILE A 147 8.22 -9.16 -14.59
C ILE A 147 9.33 -10.03 -15.17
N ARG A 148 9.19 -10.39 -16.45
CA ARG A 148 10.18 -11.17 -17.20
C ARG A 148 11.15 -10.22 -17.89
N TYR A 149 12.41 -10.65 -17.99
CA TYR A 149 13.50 -9.88 -18.58
C TYR A 149 13.63 -8.48 -17.97
N PRO A 150 13.76 -8.37 -16.64
CA PRO A 150 13.98 -7.09 -15.98
C PRO A 150 15.33 -6.51 -16.35
N ASP A 151 15.50 -5.19 -16.13
CA ASP A 151 16.80 -4.56 -16.20
C ASP A 151 17.76 -5.20 -15.18
N PRO A 152 18.99 -5.56 -15.57
CA PRO A 152 20.01 -6.13 -14.67
C PRO A 152 20.36 -5.23 -13.47
N LEU A 153 20.12 -3.93 -13.58
CA LEU A 153 20.36 -2.97 -12.50
C LEU A 153 19.38 -3.09 -11.33
N ILE A 154 18.25 -3.79 -11.53
CA ILE A 154 17.21 -3.94 -10.52
C ILE A 154 17.64 -4.93 -9.45
N SER A 155 17.68 -4.48 -8.20
CA SER A 155 18.02 -5.27 -7.03
C SER A 155 16.83 -5.49 -6.10
N VAL A 156 16.97 -6.44 -5.15
CA VAL A 156 15.95 -6.68 -4.11
C VAL A 156 15.85 -5.47 -3.19
N ASN A 157 14.64 -5.11 -2.81
CA ASN A 157 14.22 -3.93 -2.05
C ASN A 157 14.18 -2.61 -2.84
N ASP A 158 14.64 -2.56 -4.07
CA ASP A 158 14.39 -1.41 -4.94
C ASP A 158 12.90 -1.23 -5.20
N SER A 159 12.50 -0.02 -5.54
CA SER A 159 11.15 0.29 -6.03
C SER A 159 11.19 0.59 -7.52
N ILE A 160 10.31 -0.06 -8.26
CA ILE A 160 10.15 0.11 -9.71
C ILE A 160 8.83 0.79 -10.02
N LYS A 161 8.84 1.67 -11.01
CA LYS A 161 7.66 2.33 -11.53
C LYS A 161 7.01 1.44 -12.58
N ILE A 162 5.76 1.08 -12.37
CA ILE A 162 4.96 0.27 -13.28
C ILE A 162 3.86 1.14 -13.85
N ASP A 163 3.71 1.15 -15.17
CA ASP A 163 2.59 1.78 -15.84
C ASP A 163 1.31 0.97 -15.58
N VAL A 164 0.27 1.64 -15.13
CA VAL A 164 -1.04 1.06 -14.79
C VAL A 164 -1.76 0.54 -16.01
N ALA A 165 -1.65 1.23 -17.17
CA ALA A 165 -2.33 0.85 -18.41
C ALA A 165 -1.73 -0.42 -19.02
N THR A 166 -0.41 -0.45 -19.20
CA THR A 166 0.30 -1.57 -19.85
C THR A 166 0.66 -2.68 -18.85
N GLY A 167 0.79 -2.35 -17.56
CA GLY A 167 1.26 -3.26 -16.53
C GLY A 167 2.75 -3.62 -16.64
N LYS A 168 3.50 -2.91 -17.48
CA LYS A 168 4.93 -3.09 -17.70
C LYS A 168 5.76 -2.09 -16.90
N HIS A 169 7.03 -2.39 -16.74
CA HIS A 169 8.01 -1.46 -16.16
C HIS A 169 8.20 -0.27 -17.10
N ALA A 170 8.08 0.94 -16.56
CA ALA A 170 8.20 2.19 -17.31
C ALA A 170 9.68 2.61 -17.37
N ALA A 171 10.53 1.84 -18.06
CA ALA A 171 11.99 2.02 -18.07
C ALA A 171 12.45 3.40 -18.51
N ASP A 172 11.72 4.00 -19.46
CA ASP A 172 12.10 5.28 -20.09
C ASP A 172 11.63 6.52 -19.31
N GLN A 173 10.95 6.35 -18.19
CA GLN A 173 10.42 7.48 -17.42
C GLN A 173 11.32 7.85 -16.25
N GLU A 174 11.31 9.14 -15.90
CA GLU A 174 11.97 9.63 -14.69
C GLU A 174 11.44 8.88 -13.44
N GLY A 175 12.37 8.38 -12.62
CA GLY A 175 12.01 7.57 -11.45
C GLY A 175 11.55 6.15 -11.78
N ALA A 176 11.88 5.62 -12.96
CA ALA A 176 11.59 4.25 -13.35
C ALA A 176 12.14 3.23 -12.37
N LEU A 177 13.34 3.46 -11.87
CA LEU A 177 14.00 2.68 -10.85
C LEU A 177 14.43 3.58 -9.70
N VAL A 178 13.89 3.35 -8.51
CA VAL A 178 14.33 4.03 -7.28
C VAL A 178 15.11 3.03 -6.45
N LYS A 179 16.42 3.25 -6.36
CA LYS A 179 17.33 2.34 -5.68
C LYS A 179 17.20 2.43 -4.16
N PHE A 180 17.33 1.28 -3.52
CA PHE A 180 17.46 1.17 -2.09
C PHE A 180 18.91 1.47 -1.68
N GLN A 181 19.16 2.70 -1.25
CA GLN A 181 20.47 3.18 -0.81
C GLN A 181 20.33 4.12 0.38
N VAL A 182 21.39 4.33 1.12
CA VAL A 182 21.43 5.32 2.21
C VAL A 182 21.12 6.71 1.62
N GLY A 183 20.26 7.46 2.30
CA GLY A 183 19.76 8.76 1.84
C GLY A 183 18.43 8.70 1.09
N CYS A 184 17.93 7.55 0.65
CA CYS A 184 16.64 7.45 -0.02
C CYS A 184 15.47 7.72 0.94
N GLN A 185 14.34 8.22 0.40
CA GLN A 185 13.11 8.38 1.17
C GLN A 185 12.33 7.08 1.20
N VAL A 186 11.92 6.70 2.40
CA VAL A 186 11.23 5.44 2.66
C VAL A 186 9.94 5.64 3.44
N MET A 187 8.95 4.81 3.17
CA MET A 187 7.72 4.69 3.95
C MET A 187 7.66 3.31 4.61
N LEU A 188 7.18 3.26 5.85
CA LEU A 188 7.03 2.00 6.56
C LEU A 188 5.66 1.40 6.32
N THR A 189 5.64 0.14 5.87
CA THR A 189 4.42 -0.59 5.53
C THR A 189 4.00 -1.58 6.62
N ARG A 190 4.90 -1.91 7.55
CA ARG A 190 4.67 -2.89 8.63
C ARG A 190 5.31 -2.45 9.95
N GLY A 191 4.97 -3.17 11.02
CA GLY A 191 5.49 -2.94 12.37
C GLY A 191 4.74 -1.84 13.12
N HIS A 192 5.32 -1.36 14.24
CA HIS A 192 4.72 -0.33 15.09
C HIS A 192 4.75 1.08 14.44
N ASN A 193 5.72 1.30 13.56
CA ASN A 193 5.94 2.59 12.89
C ASN A 193 5.29 2.66 11.49
N ILE A 194 4.23 1.87 11.22
CA ILE A 194 3.51 1.90 9.95
C ILE A 194 3.08 3.31 9.59
N GLY A 195 3.22 3.65 8.30
CA GLY A 195 2.78 4.93 7.74
C GLY A 195 3.74 6.10 8.01
N ARG A 196 4.81 5.90 8.80
CA ARG A 196 5.85 6.92 8.94
C ARG A 196 6.69 6.98 7.67
N VAL A 197 7.13 8.19 7.36
CA VAL A 197 8.03 8.49 6.25
C VAL A 197 9.31 9.10 6.82
N GLY A 198 10.44 8.77 6.26
CA GLY A 198 11.71 9.33 6.67
C GLY A 198 12.81 9.01 5.67
N ILE A 199 14.01 9.45 5.97
CA ILE A 199 15.22 9.21 5.18
C ILE A 199 15.98 8.03 5.79
N LEU A 200 16.42 7.10 4.96
CA LEU A 200 17.23 5.96 5.35
C LEU A 200 18.63 6.45 5.72
N MET A 201 19.06 6.21 6.96
CA MET A 201 20.36 6.65 7.46
C MET A 201 21.39 5.53 7.45
N HIS A 202 21.01 4.34 7.89
CA HIS A 202 21.93 3.23 8.05
C HIS A 202 21.24 1.89 7.91
N VAL A 203 21.99 0.88 7.46
CA VAL A 203 21.54 -0.51 7.32
C VAL A 203 22.52 -1.43 8.04
N GLU A 204 22.05 -2.11 9.07
CA GLU A 204 22.80 -3.11 9.82
C GLU A 204 22.39 -4.51 9.36
N ARG A 205 23.36 -5.28 8.88
CA ARG A 205 23.14 -6.67 8.47
C ARG A 205 23.47 -7.60 9.62
N HIS A 206 22.52 -8.44 9.99
CA HIS A 206 22.69 -9.46 11.03
C HIS A 206 22.62 -10.85 10.41
N GLN A 207 23.72 -11.54 10.34
CA GLN A 207 23.78 -12.91 9.81
C GLN A 207 22.92 -13.85 10.70
N GLY A 208 22.02 -14.62 10.07
CA GLY A 208 21.11 -15.52 10.77
C GLY A 208 19.91 -14.85 11.47
N SER A 209 19.78 -13.52 11.38
CA SER A 209 18.68 -12.75 11.94
C SER A 209 18.09 -11.78 10.93
N PHE A 210 17.22 -10.85 11.39
CA PHE A 210 16.66 -9.82 10.51
C PHE A 210 17.57 -8.60 10.43
N ASP A 211 17.80 -8.11 9.23
CA ASP A 211 18.50 -6.86 9.01
C ASP A 211 17.70 -5.69 9.61
N ILE A 212 18.40 -4.82 10.31
CA ILE A 212 17.84 -3.63 10.97
C ILE A 212 18.23 -2.40 10.19
N VAL A 213 17.31 -1.47 10.09
CA VAL A 213 17.51 -0.20 9.40
C VAL A 213 17.13 0.96 10.30
N THR A 214 17.95 2.00 10.29
CA THR A 214 17.71 3.24 11.01
C THR A 214 17.17 4.28 10.04
N VAL A 215 16.01 4.83 10.37
CA VAL A 215 15.31 5.84 9.58
C VAL A 215 15.18 7.12 10.40
N LYS A 216 15.47 8.26 9.80
CA LYS A 216 15.32 9.59 10.40
C LYS A 216 14.10 10.29 9.83
N ASP A 217 13.22 10.74 10.69
CA ASP A 217 12.03 11.52 10.34
C ASP A 217 12.42 12.98 10.00
N THR A 218 11.55 13.71 9.33
CA THR A 218 11.72 15.14 9.02
C THR A 218 11.82 16.03 10.27
N LYS A 219 11.32 15.56 11.42
CA LYS A 219 11.48 16.22 12.73
C LYS A 219 12.84 15.96 13.39
N GLY A 220 13.70 15.13 12.79
CA GLY A 220 14.99 14.77 13.35
C GLY A 220 14.99 13.53 14.25
N HIS A 221 13.84 12.93 14.56
CA HIS A 221 13.77 11.71 15.38
C HIS A 221 14.22 10.50 14.56
N SER A 222 15.18 9.76 15.10
CA SER A 222 15.62 8.48 14.53
C SER A 222 14.89 7.31 15.19
N PHE A 223 14.59 6.28 14.39
CA PHE A 223 13.99 5.05 14.88
C PHE A 223 14.42 3.87 14.01
N CYS A 224 14.48 2.68 14.64
CA CYS A 224 14.91 1.45 13.98
C CYS A 224 13.72 0.58 13.59
N THR A 225 13.86 -0.15 12.49
CA THR A 225 12.88 -1.12 12.02
C THR A 225 13.57 -2.22 11.22
N ARG A 226 12.82 -3.31 10.93
CA ARG A 226 13.34 -4.37 10.07
C ARG A 226 13.32 -3.94 8.61
N LEU A 227 14.33 -4.34 7.84
CA LEU A 227 14.46 -4.07 6.42
C LEU A 227 13.20 -4.42 5.61
N ASN A 228 12.55 -5.54 5.92
CA ASN A 228 11.33 -5.99 5.24
C ASN A 228 10.11 -5.06 5.41
N ASN A 229 10.16 -4.14 6.36
CA ASN A 229 9.07 -3.19 6.60
C ASN A 229 9.18 -1.92 5.75
N LEU A 230 10.32 -1.72 5.09
CA LEU A 230 10.57 -0.53 4.27
C LEU A 230 9.97 -0.64 2.88
N PHE A 231 9.62 0.51 2.34
CA PHE A 231 9.22 0.71 0.96
C PHE A 231 9.82 2.03 0.48
N VAL A 232 10.67 1.99 -0.54
CA VAL A 232 11.31 3.19 -1.08
C VAL A 232 10.29 3.95 -1.92
N ILE A 233 10.11 5.26 -1.61
CA ILE A 233 9.12 6.13 -2.27
C ILE A 233 9.76 7.30 -3.02
N GLY A 234 11.03 7.54 -2.80
CA GLY A 234 11.73 8.65 -3.43
C GLY A 234 13.22 8.59 -3.26
N ASP A 235 13.89 9.41 -4.05
CA ASP A 235 15.29 9.72 -3.93
C ASP A 235 15.46 10.87 -2.95
N GLY A 236 16.48 10.90 -2.14
CA GLY A 236 16.66 11.81 -1.00
C GLY A 236 16.04 13.21 -1.09
N SER A 237 15.97 13.78 -2.27
CA SER A 237 15.41 15.11 -2.53
C SER A 237 13.98 15.11 -3.01
N LYS A 238 13.50 14.07 -3.73
CA LYS A 238 12.20 14.05 -4.42
C LYS A 238 11.42 12.78 -4.10
N THR A 239 10.15 12.94 -3.72
CA THR A 239 9.20 11.83 -3.64
C THR A 239 8.51 11.62 -4.98
N PHE A 240 8.42 10.38 -5.45
CA PHE A 240 7.71 10.03 -6.69
C PHE A 240 6.22 9.74 -6.47
N VAL A 241 5.73 9.90 -5.25
CA VAL A 241 4.33 9.67 -4.87
C VAL A 241 3.89 10.77 -3.93
N SER A 242 2.70 11.31 -4.13
CA SER A 242 2.09 12.26 -3.22
C SER A 242 1.75 11.54 -1.89
N LEU A 243 2.00 12.23 -0.77
CA LEU A 243 1.79 11.68 0.56
C LEU A 243 0.44 12.14 1.15
N PRO A 244 -0.22 11.29 1.96
CA PRO A 244 -1.46 11.66 2.65
C PRO A 244 -1.23 12.80 3.64
N LYS A 245 -2.32 13.37 4.14
CA LYS A 245 -2.29 14.45 5.15
C LYS A 245 -1.39 14.05 6.33
N GLY A 246 -0.51 14.98 6.77
CA GLY A 246 0.49 14.73 7.81
C GLY A 246 1.83 14.21 7.28
N ARG A 247 1.97 13.94 5.97
CA ARG A 247 3.22 13.58 5.28
C ARG A 247 4.04 12.48 5.98
N GLY A 248 3.37 11.55 6.67
CA GLY A 248 4.03 10.46 7.37
C GLY A 248 4.75 10.83 8.67
N ILE A 249 4.53 12.02 9.21
CA ILE A 249 5.10 12.47 10.48
C ILE A 249 4.21 11.99 11.62
N LYS A 250 4.76 11.20 12.55
CA LYS A 250 4.05 10.79 13.75
C LYS A 250 4.12 11.91 14.79
N LYS A 251 2.95 12.47 15.12
CA LYS A 251 2.83 13.52 16.15
C LYS A 251 2.70 12.89 17.53
N THR A 252 3.14 13.61 18.54
CA THR A 252 2.86 13.28 19.95
C THR A 252 1.41 13.61 20.29
N ILE A 253 0.88 13.03 21.37
CA ILE A 253 -0.50 13.30 21.83
C ILE A 253 -0.67 14.80 22.16
N HIS A 254 0.36 15.44 22.70
CA HIS A 254 0.33 16.88 23.02
C HIS A 254 0.24 17.73 21.74
N GLU A 255 1.02 17.43 20.72
CA GLU A 255 0.96 18.12 19.43
C GLU A 255 -0.39 17.92 18.72
N GLU A 256 -0.95 16.70 18.76
CA GLU A 256 -2.28 16.43 18.20
C GLU A 256 -3.36 17.27 18.91
N LYS A 257 -3.31 17.36 20.25
CA LYS A 257 -4.25 18.17 21.03
C LYS A 257 -4.08 19.67 20.75
N ALA A 258 -2.85 20.16 20.72
CA ALA A 258 -2.59 21.58 20.42
C ALA A 258 -3.12 21.96 19.02
N GLU A 259 -2.95 21.10 18.03
CA GLU A 259 -3.51 21.34 16.70
C GLU A 259 -5.04 21.22 16.64
N ALA A 260 -5.65 20.37 17.45
CA ALA A 260 -7.10 20.26 17.54
C ALA A 260 -7.69 21.54 18.15
N VAL A 261 -7.08 22.05 19.22
CA VAL A 261 -7.46 23.35 19.82
C VAL A 261 -7.29 24.48 18.81
N ALA A 262 -6.15 24.53 18.10
CA ALA A 262 -5.90 25.57 17.10
C ALA A 262 -6.87 25.54 15.91
N ARG A 263 -7.50 24.36 15.64
CA ARG A 263 -8.55 24.20 14.61
C ARG A 263 -9.97 24.46 15.13
N GLY A 264 -10.15 24.63 16.43
CA GLY A 264 -11.47 24.77 17.05
C GLY A 264 -12.25 23.44 17.16
N ASP A 265 -11.57 22.29 17.09
CA ASP A 265 -12.18 20.95 17.17
C ASP A 265 -12.32 20.46 18.64
N LEU A 266 -11.85 21.23 19.62
CA LEU A 266 -11.90 20.96 21.07
C LEU A 266 -12.29 22.22 21.83
#